data_e27b8946214c30456f17ee1654d0bf03
#
_entry.id   e27b8946214c30456f17ee1654d0bf03
#
_cell.length_a   1.000
_cell.length_b   1.000
_cell.length_c   1.000
_cell.angle_alpha   90.00
_cell.angle_beta   90.00
_cell.angle_gamma   90.00
#
_symmetry.space_group_name_H-M   'P 1'
#
loop_
_entity.id
_entity.type
_entity.pdbx_description
1 polymer ?
#
loop_
_entity_poly.entity_id
_entity_poly.type
_entity_poly.pdbx_seq_one_letter_code
_entity_poly.pdbx_strand_id
1 'polypeptide(L)'
;MAFWSLDSNGSRVALLAESGATLTYAELARLADGLAAHLPDGPVRTVGFLLFGRNFDAVALYLGALRSGRHVPLLLPPGIHPAALADLVAKYQPDWIATGTGPQSACPAGYSQQHQTDGIAVHWRCESSPVVEPREPLGLLLSTSGSTGSQKLVRLSYQAIDSNSRAIVQYLRLNEEDRAISTLELSYSFGMSILNSHLAAGASVVLTDQTLLSRDFWELAQKSHITSLSGVPSQFAMLRRAGLERRGMSSLRMLTQAGGNLSEPLKREFKTLSDRIGCEFYCMYGQTEAAPRISYVPPARLDAKLGSIGVAIPGGSLDLDTTTSELIYRGPNVMLGYAENRADLAGDDEMRGVLRTGDIGRRDEEGFFYLTGRLKRFIKLSGARVNLDDVEKLLADAFDAQLGCIGADERLSVVLVESSAVTDVAIREFLRTRCDIYPGLVTIERRRELPYTANGKLDYPALTRLML
;
A
#
# COMPACT_ATOMS: atom_id res chain seq x y z
N MET A 1 -21.36 -2.36 -12.44
CA MET A 1 -21.58 -2.84 -11.06
C MET A 1 -20.30 -2.66 -10.27
N ALA A 2 -20.37 -2.49 -8.95
CA ALA A 2 -19.20 -2.44 -8.10
C ALA A 2 -18.56 -3.84 -7.97
N PHE A 3 -17.24 -3.91 -7.75
CA PHE A 3 -16.55 -5.22 -7.69
C PHE A 3 -17.02 -6.12 -6.55
N TRP A 4 -17.52 -5.55 -5.46
CA TRP A 4 -18.06 -6.32 -4.33
C TRP A 4 -19.46 -6.89 -4.58
N SER A 5 -20.15 -6.53 -5.68
CA SER A 5 -21.43 -7.17 -6.00
C SER A 5 -21.28 -8.65 -6.34
N LEU A 6 -20.17 -9.03 -6.97
CA LEU A 6 -19.79 -10.41 -7.31
C LEU A 6 -20.75 -11.13 -8.30
N ASP A 7 -21.86 -10.51 -8.66
CA ASP A 7 -22.99 -11.18 -9.32
C ASP A 7 -22.75 -11.50 -10.81
N SER A 8 -21.82 -10.77 -11.46
CA SER A 8 -21.63 -10.85 -12.92
C SER A 8 -20.83 -12.08 -13.39
N ASN A 9 -20.09 -12.74 -12.50
CA ASN A 9 -19.10 -13.76 -12.89
C ASN A 9 -19.39 -15.17 -12.34
N GLY A 10 -20.52 -15.39 -11.72
CA GLY A 10 -21.13 -16.59 -11.15
C GLY A 10 -20.24 -17.83 -10.96
N SER A 11 -20.06 -18.63 -11.99
CA SER A 11 -19.31 -19.91 -11.93
C SER A 11 -17.78 -19.77 -12.10
N ARG A 12 -17.27 -18.56 -12.40
CA ARG A 12 -15.82 -18.34 -12.52
C ARG A 12 -15.13 -18.42 -11.16
N VAL A 13 -13.90 -18.91 -11.14
CA VAL A 13 -13.08 -18.92 -9.91
C VAL A 13 -12.67 -17.51 -9.55
N ALA A 14 -12.97 -17.07 -8.34
CA ALA A 14 -12.56 -15.78 -7.78
C ALA A 14 -11.29 -15.89 -6.92
N LEU A 15 -11.22 -16.90 -6.06
CA LEU A 15 -10.13 -17.12 -5.13
C LEU A 15 -9.58 -18.55 -5.21
N LEU A 16 -8.26 -18.67 -5.00
CA LEU A 16 -7.55 -19.95 -4.86
C LEU A 16 -6.72 -19.90 -3.58
N ALA A 17 -6.68 -21.00 -2.83
CA ALA A 17 -5.83 -21.17 -1.66
C ALA A 17 -4.58 -22.01 -1.99
N GLU A 18 -3.55 -21.97 -1.13
CA GLU A 18 -2.35 -22.82 -1.22
C GLU A 18 -2.68 -24.32 -1.27
N SER A 19 -3.72 -24.73 -0.57
CA SER A 19 -4.21 -26.13 -0.54
C SER A 19 -4.75 -26.62 -1.91
N GLY A 20 -4.98 -25.70 -2.85
CA GLY A 20 -5.68 -25.96 -4.10
C GLY A 20 -7.19 -25.82 -4.02
N ALA A 21 -7.75 -25.49 -2.84
CA ALA A 21 -9.16 -25.15 -2.72
C ALA A 21 -9.47 -23.86 -3.52
N THR A 22 -10.67 -23.81 -4.07
CA THR A 22 -11.14 -22.66 -4.86
C THR A 22 -12.50 -22.19 -4.40
N LEU A 23 -12.78 -20.91 -4.57
CA LEU A 23 -14.13 -20.34 -4.48
C LEU A 23 -14.49 -19.67 -5.81
N THR A 24 -15.65 -20.00 -6.33
CA THR A 24 -16.26 -19.25 -7.43
C THR A 24 -16.82 -17.92 -6.93
N TYR A 25 -17.11 -17.00 -7.85
CA TYR A 25 -17.75 -15.72 -7.50
C TYR A 25 -19.09 -15.93 -6.78
N ALA A 26 -19.90 -16.89 -7.21
CA ALA A 26 -21.18 -17.21 -6.56
C ALA A 26 -21.00 -17.79 -5.15
N GLU A 27 -19.98 -18.62 -4.93
CA GLU A 27 -19.65 -19.16 -3.60
C GLU A 27 -19.09 -18.06 -2.70
N LEU A 28 -18.23 -17.20 -3.23
CA LEU A 28 -17.67 -16.05 -2.51
C LEU A 28 -18.78 -15.07 -2.11
N ALA A 29 -19.76 -14.80 -2.99
CA ALA A 29 -20.91 -13.95 -2.66
C ALA A 29 -21.74 -14.54 -1.51
N ARG A 30 -22.06 -15.85 -1.57
CA ARG A 30 -22.80 -16.54 -0.49
C ARG A 30 -22.03 -16.54 0.83
N LEU A 31 -20.72 -16.78 0.78
CA LEU A 31 -19.87 -16.74 1.97
C LEU A 31 -19.80 -15.33 2.55
N ALA A 32 -19.66 -14.31 1.68
CA ALA A 32 -19.62 -12.91 2.08
C ALA A 32 -20.91 -12.46 2.77
N ASP A 33 -22.07 -12.79 2.18
CA ASP A 33 -23.37 -12.46 2.76
C ASP A 33 -23.62 -13.25 4.06
N GLY A 34 -23.21 -14.53 4.09
CA GLY A 34 -23.31 -15.37 5.29
C GLY A 34 -22.47 -14.85 6.46
N LEU A 35 -21.24 -14.44 6.22
CA LEU A 35 -20.37 -13.87 7.26
C LEU A 35 -20.84 -12.47 7.69
N ALA A 36 -21.32 -11.65 6.78
CA ALA A 36 -21.87 -10.33 7.10
C ALA A 36 -23.11 -10.42 7.99
N ALA A 37 -23.90 -11.49 7.89
CA ALA A 37 -25.05 -11.73 8.77
C ALA A 37 -24.68 -11.95 10.25
N HIS A 38 -23.40 -12.22 10.54
CA HIS A 38 -22.87 -12.31 11.90
C HIS A 38 -22.25 -11.00 12.40
N LEU A 39 -22.34 -9.91 11.63
CA LEU A 39 -21.99 -8.57 12.08
C LEU A 39 -23.17 -7.93 12.83
N PRO A 40 -22.95 -6.89 13.68
CA PRO A 40 -24.04 -6.30 14.47
C PRO A 40 -25.20 -5.83 13.61
N ASP A 41 -26.40 -6.34 13.88
CA ASP A 41 -27.61 -5.92 13.20
C ASP A 41 -28.21 -4.66 13.86
N GLY A 42 -29.04 -3.90 13.12
CA GLY A 42 -29.68 -2.68 13.62
C GLY A 42 -29.82 -1.61 12.53
N PRO A 43 -30.46 -0.48 12.82
CA PRO A 43 -30.71 0.59 11.85
C PRO A 43 -29.48 1.47 11.57
N VAL A 44 -28.48 1.45 12.45
CA VAL A 44 -27.28 2.32 12.38
C VAL A 44 -26.13 1.64 11.66
N ARG A 45 -25.28 2.45 11.01
CA ARG A 45 -24.04 1.95 10.41
C ARG A 45 -22.99 1.69 11.49
N THR A 46 -22.19 0.66 11.32
CA THR A 46 -21.18 0.21 12.29
C THR A 46 -19.77 0.35 11.73
N VAL A 47 -18.81 0.43 12.63
CA VAL A 47 -17.38 0.36 12.32
C VAL A 47 -16.82 -0.94 12.86
N GLY A 48 -16.02 -1.63 12.06
CA GLY A 48 -15.35 -2.83 12.51
C GLY A 48 -13.86 -2.85 12.19
N PHE A 49 -13.11 -3.60 12.97
CA PHE A 49 -11.71 -3.90 12.69
C PHE A 49 -11.59 -5.31 12.12
N LEU A 50 -11.01 -5.42 10.95
CA LEU A 50 -10.73 -6.69 10.31
C LEU A 50 -9.22 -6.92 10.28
N LEU A 51 -8.74 -7.86 11.08
CA LEU A 51 -7.37 -8.36 11.00
C LEU A 51 -7.27 -9.23 9.75
N PHE A 52 -6.87 -8.60 8.65
CA PHE A 52 -7.10 -9.06 7.29
C PHE A 52 -6.05 -10.08 6.84
N GLY A 53 -6.27 -11.35 7.18
CA GLY A 53 -5.47 -12.48 6.73
C GLY A 53 -5.67 -12.84 5.24
N ARG A 54 -4.78 -13.67 4.70
CA ARG A 54 -4.85 -14.17 3.31
C ARG A 54 -5.62 -15.48 3.22
N ASN A 55 -6.88 -15.47 3.68
CA ASN A 55 -7.78 -16.61 3.63
C ASN A 55 -9.15 -16.22 3.08
N PHE A 56 -9.94 -17.20 2.71
CA PHE A 56 -11.25 -17.00 2.08
C PHE A 56 -12.22 -16.23 2.99
N ASP A 57 -12.25 -16.56 4.27
CA ASP A 57 -13.21 -15.97 5.21
C ASP A 57 -12.91 -14.48 5.46
N ALA A 58 -11.63 -14.11 5.57
CA ALA A 58 -11.25 -12.71 5.72
C ALA A 58 -11.62 -11.89 4.48
N VAL A 59 -11.35 -12.40 3.27
CA VAL A 59 -11.76 -11.76 2.02
C VAL A 59 -13.28 -11.68 1.90
N ALA A 60 -13.98 -12.76 2.24
CA ALA A 60 -15.44 -12.80 2.21
C ALA A 60 -16.06 -11.81 3.20
N LEU A 61 -15.54 -11.70 4.43
CA LEU A 61 -16.06 -10.74 5.41
C LEU A 61 -15.82 -9.30 4.96
N TYR A 62 -14.63 -8.99 4.38
CA TYR A 62 -14.36 -7.68 3.79
C TYR A 62 -15.40 -7.32 2.71
N LEU A 63 -15.63 -8.22 1.77
CA LEU A 63 -16.62 -8.02 0.71
C LEU A 63 -18.04 -7.97 1.26
N GLY A 64 -18.39 -8.81 2.24
CA GLY A 64 -19.69 -8.81 2.89
C GLY A 64 -19.98 -7.49 3.63
N ALA A 65 -18.97 -6.92 4.29
CA ALA A 65 -19.10 -5.61 4.91
C ALA A 65 -19.39 -4.52 3.86
N LEU A 66 -18.70 -4.51 2.72
CA LEU A 66 -18.98 -3.58 1.62
C LEU A 66 -20.33 -3.81 0.98
N ARG A 67 -20.75 -5.07 0.73
CA ARG A 67 -22.03 -5.45 0.12
C ARG A 67 -23.21 -5.01 0.97
N SER A 68 -23.08 -5.10 2.28
CA SER A 68 -24.15 -4.70 3.21
C SER A 68 -24.48 -3.21 3.16
N GLY A 69 -23.53 -2.35 2.74
CA GLY A 69 -23.66 -0.89 2.80
C GLY A 69 -23.67 -0.30 4.22
N ARG A 70 -23.62 -1.16 5.26
CA ARG A 70 -23.82 -0.78 6.66
C ARG A 70 -22.56 -0.86 7.51
N HIS A 71 -21.63 -1.73 7.15
CA HIS A 71 -20.43 -1.99 7.95
C HIS A 71 -19.21 -1.36 7.28
N VAL A 72 -18.51 -0.51 8.02
CA VAL A 72 -17.28 0.16 7.57
C VAL A 72 -16.08 -0.55 8.18
N PRO A 73 -15.37 -1.39 7.43
CA PRO A 73 -14.19 -2.08 7.95
C PRO A 73 -12.97 -1.16 8.00
N LEU A 74 -12.17 -1.27 9.06
CA LEU A 74 -10.77 -0.88 9.08
C LEU A 74 -9.93 -2.14 8.82
N LEU A 75 -9.14 -2.14 7.76
CA LEU A 75 -8.25 -3.25 7.45
C LEU A 75 -6.94 -3.10 8.22
N LEU A 76 -6.61 -4.10 9.04
CA LEU A 76 -5.41 -4.15 9.87
C LEU A 76 -4.58 -5.40 9.51
N PRO A 77 -3.24 -5.35 9.63
CA PRO A 77 -2.43 -6.53 9.44
C PRO A 77 -2.75 -7.58 10.51
N PRO A 78 -2.76 -8.89 10.16
CA PRO A 78 -3.09 -9.96 11.11
C PRO A 78 -2.11 -10.03 12.28
N GLY A 79 -0.86 -9.60 12.07
CA GLY A 79 0.19 -9.54 13.09
C GLY A 79 0.34 -8.18 13.78
N ILE A 80 -0.72 -7.36 13.83
CA ILE A 80 -0.67 -6.08 14.55
C ILE A 80 -0.28 -6.27 16.01
N HIS A 81 0.63 -5.42 16.49
CA HIS A 81 1.07 -5.48 17.90
C HIS A 81 -0.11 -5.23 18.84
N PRO A 82 -0.30 -6.03 19.92
CA PRO A 82 -1.46 -5.93 20.81
C PRO A 82 -1.66 -4.53 21.42
N ALA A 83 -0.60 -3.82 21.79
CA ALA A 83 -0.70 -2.45 22.31
C ALA A 83 -1.23 -1.48 21.23
N ALA A 84 -0.78 -1.60 19.97
CA ALA A 84 -1.26 -0.76 18.89
C ALA A 84 -2.74 -1.05 18.56
N LEU A 85 -3.17 -2.31 18.64
CA LEU A 85 -4.57 -2.66 18.51
C LEU A 85 -5.41 -2.06 19.65
N ALA A 86 -4.93 -2.16 20.90
CA ALA A 86 -5.61 -1.58 22.07
C ALA A 86 -5.76 -0.06 21.95
N ASP A 87 -4.73 0.64 21.49
CA ASP A 87 -4.77 2.09 21.25
C ASP A 87 -5.82 2.45 20.17
N LEU A 88 -5.90 1.68 19.08
CA LEU A 88 -6.91 1.87 18.04
C LEU A 88 -8.31 1.58 18.57
N VAL A 89 -8.48 0.51 19.37
CA VAL A 89 -9.76 0.16 19.99
C VAL A 89 -10.22 1.28 20.95
N ALA A 90 -9.34 1.80 21.79
CA ALA A 90 -9.67 2.91 22.70
C ALA A 90 -10.09 4.18 21.92
N LYS A 91 -9.45 4.45 20.78
CA LYS A 91 -9.63 5.66 19.99
C LYS A 91 -10.89 5.65 19.12
N TYR A 92 -11.16 4.50 18.48
CA TYR A 92 -12.22 4.37 17.50
C TYR A 92 -13.41 3.54 17.95
N GLN A 93 -13.30 2.83 19.08
CA GLN A 93 -14.40 2.07 19.70
C GLN A 93 -15.21 1.25 18.67
N PRO A 94 -14.56 0.31 17.94
CA PRO A 94 -15.24 -0.45 16.89
C PRO A 94 -16.43 -1.24 17.48
N ASP A 95 -17.49 -1.37 16.70
CA ASP A 95 -18.68 -2.11 17.09
C ASP A 95 -18.43 -3.61 17.01
N TRP A 96 -17.52 -4.04 16.14
CA TRP A 96 -17.07 -5.41 15.99
C TRP A 96 -15.58 -5.49 15.63
N ILE A 97 -14.96 -6.62 15.99
CA ILE A 97 -13.59 -6.96 15.63
C ILE A 97 -13.60 -8.38 15.07
N ALA A 98 -12.97 -8.57 13.91
CA ALA A 98 -12.75 -9.88 13.33
C ALA A 98 -11.26 -10.23 13.36
N THR A 99 -10.92 -11.36 13.97
CA THR A 99 -9.55 -11.87 14.12
C THR A 99 -9.39 -13.19 13.37
N GLY A 100 -8.16 -13.59 13.06
CA GLY A 100 -7.87 -14.97 12.67
C GLY A 100 -8.19 -15.97 13.81
N THR A 101 -8.10 -17.25 13.54
CA THR A 101 -8.43 -18.33 14.49
C THR A 101 -7.22 -19.05 15.10
N GLY A 102 -6.01 -18.50 14.96
CA GLY A 102 -4.79 -19.09 15.50
C GLY A 102 -4.64 -18.94 17.03
N PRO A 103 -3.65 -19.60 17.64
CA PRO A 103 -3.43 -19.58 19.10
C PRO A 103 -3.20 -18.17 19.70
N GLN A 104 -2.84 -17.20 18.86
CA GLN A 104 -2.62 -15.80 19.26
C GLN A 104 -3.87 -14.91 19.06
N SER A 105 -4.98 -15.48 18.60
CA SER A 105 -6.21 -14.77 18.25
C SER A 105 -7.17 -14.73 19.44
N ALA A 106 -6.72 -14.19 20.56
CA ALA A 106 -7.58 -14.01 21.72
C ALA A 106 -8.68 -12.98 21.45
N CYS A 107 -9.86 -13.20 22.06
CA CYS A 107 -10.95 -12.22 22.05
C CYS A 107 -10.45 -10.91 22.68
N PRO A 108 -10.55 -9.76 21.99
CA PRO A 108 -10.11 -8.49 22.53
C PRO A 108 -10.89 -8.13 23.82
N ALA A 109 -10.22 -7.49 24.78
CA ALA A 109 -10.87 -7.05 26.01
C ALA A 109 -12.04 -6.11 25.71
N GLY A 110 -13.19 -6.32 26.37
CA GLY A 110 -14.43 -5.57 26.14
C GLY A 110 -15.26 -6.07 24.94
N TYR A 111 -14.90 -7.22 24.35
CA TYR A 111 -15.62 -7.86 23.27
C TYR A 111 -16.03 -9.30 23.64
N SER A 112 -17.09 -9.81 23.01
CA SER A 112 -17.54 -11.19 23.15
C SER A 112 -17.61 -11.86 21.79
N GLN A 113 -17.13 -13.10 21.70
CA GLN A 113 -17.19 -13.89 20.46
C GLN A 113 -18.64 -14.24 20.13
N GLN A 114 -19.03 -13.95 18.89
CA GLN A 114 -20.37 -14.21 18.35
C GLN A 114 -20.38 -15.33 17.31
N HIS A 115 -19.31 -15.42 16.52
CA HIS A 115 -19.21 -16.40 15.45
C HIS A 115 -17.75 -16.79 15.23
N GLN A 116 -17.53 -18.02 14.76
CA GLN A 116 -16.21 -18.52 14.37
C GLN A 116 -16.33 -19.51 13.23
N THR A 117 -15.42 -19.38 12.26
CA THR A 117 -15.13 -20.37 11.22
C THR A 117 -13.71 -20.90 11.42
N ASP A 118 -13.20 -21.68 10.46
CA ASP A 118 -11.79 -22.11 10.47
C ASP A 118 -10.81 -20.94 10.21
N GLY A 119 -11.26 -19.91 9.51
CA GLY A 119 -10.41 -18.77 9.08
C GLY A 119 -10.59 -17.48 9.88
N ILE A 120 -11.74 -17.28 10.54
CA ILE A 120 -12.05 -16.01 11.19
C ILE A 120 -12.94 -16.19 12.42
N ALA A 121 -12.72 -15.35 13.44
CA ALA A 121 -13.61 -15.19 14.60
C ALA A 121 -14.13 -13.76 14.66
N VAL A 122 -15.45 -13.60 14.79
CA VAL A 122 -16.13 -12.30 14.89
C VAL A 122 -16.53 -12.04 16.33
N HIS A 123 -16.16 -10.87 16.84
CA HIS A 123 -16.42 -10.43 18.21
C HIS A 123 -17.20 -9.12 18.19
N TRP A 124 -18.20 -9.01 19.06
CA TRP A 124 -18.98 -7.77 19.23
C TRP A 124 -18.58 -7.06 20.51
N ARG A 125 -18.67 -5.74 20.50
CA ARG A 125 -18.46 -4.92 21.67
C ARG A 125 -19.51 -5.21 22.74
N CYS A 126 -19.08 -5.44 23.98
CA CYS A 126 -19.99 -5.77 25.10
C CYS A 126 -20.76 -4.54 25.64
N GLU A 127 -20.14 -3.35 25.56
CA GLU A 127 -20.77 -2.13 26.00
C GLU A 127 -21.78 -1.60 24.97
N SER A 128 -22.99 -1.25 25.45
CA SER A 128 -24.04 -0.65 24.63
C SER A 128 -24.01 0.90 24.62
N SER A 129 -22.93 1.51 25.07
CA SER A 129 -22.80 2.97 25.05
C SER A 129 -22.97 3.51 23.63
N PRO A 130 -23.76 4.58 23.42
CA PRO A 130 -23.92 5.18 22.10
C PRO A 130 -22.58 5.62 21.53
N VAL A 131 -22.28 5.22 20.31
CA VAL A 131 -21.12 5.66 19.56
C VAL A 131 -21.54 6.43 18.32
N VAL A 132 -20.68 7.31 17.87
CA VAL A 132 -20.92 8.08 16.65
C VAL A 132 -21.03 7.12 15.45
N GLU A 133 -22.11 7.26 14.70
CA GLU A 133 -22.35 6.50 13.48
C GLU A 133 -21.47 7.03 12.33
N PRO A 134 -20.79 6.14 11.58
CA PRO A 134 -20.05 6.56 10.40
C PRO A 134 -21.01 7.04 9.31
N ARG A 135 -20.72 8.21 8.77
CA ARG A 135 -21.58 8.84 7.75
C ARG A 135 -21.41 8.19 6.37
N GLU A 136 -22.48 8.14 5.58
CA GLU A 136 -22.33 7.90 4.15
C GLU A 136 -21.63 9.09 3.47
N PRO A 137 -20.79 8.86 2.45
CA PRO A 137 -20.56 7.62 1.71
C PRO A 137 -19.33 6.82 2.19
N LEU A 138 -18.91 6.91 3.46
CA LEU A 138 -17.75 6.20 4.00
C LEU A 138 -17.94 4.67 3.83
N GLY A 139 -17.01 4.01 3.12
CA GLY A 139 -17.07 2.58 2.85
C GLY A 139 -15.91 1.78 3.46
N LEU A 140 -14.75 2.44 3.68
CA LEU A 140 -13.54 1.75 4.13
C LEU A 140 -12.62 2.69 4.91
N LEU A 141 -11.94 2.14 5.88
CA LEU A 141 -10.86 2.79 6.60
C LEU A 141 -9.53 2.07 6.35
N LEU A 142 -8.47 2.83 6.16
CA LEU A 142 -7.11 2.31 6.07
C LEU A 142 -6.19 3.11 6.99
N SER A 143 -5.22 2.42 7.62
CA SER A 143 -4.16 3.10 8.35
C SER A 143 -3.11 3.62 7.37
N THR A 144 -2.58 4.81 7.62
CA THR A 144 -1.34 5.25 6.97
C THR A 144 -0.15 4.65 7.72
N SER A 145 0.92 4.35 7.00
CA SER A 145 2.23 4.04 7.60
C SER A 145 2.83 5.35 8.14
N GLY A 146 2.21 5.90 9.20
CA GLY A 146 2.40 7.26 9.64
C GLY A 146 3.82 7.63 10.01
N SER A 147 4.34 8.65 9.35
CA SER A 147 5.56 9.35 9.70
C SER A 147 5.42 10.30 10.91
N THR A 148 4.26 10.39 11.57
CA THR A 148 3.95 11.44 12.54
C THR A 148 3.48 10.98 13.92
N GLY A 149 3.65 9.68 14.27
CA GLY A 149 3.35 9.20 15.64
C GLY A 149 1.86 9.12 16.02
N SER A 150 0.95 9.82 15.38
CA SER A 150 -0.50 9.64 15.54
C SER A 150 -1.04 8.82 14.37
N GLN A 151 -1.58 7.64 14.66
CA GLN A 151 -2.24 6.80 13.65
C GLN A 151 -3.55 7.48 13.22
N LYS A 152 -3.48 8.24 12.12
CA LYS A 152 -4.66 8.78 11.44
C LYS A 152 -5.18 7.72 10.48
N LEU A 153 -6.48 7.55 10.44
CA LEU A 153 -7.14 6.69 9.45
C LEU A 153 -7.54 7.50 8.22
N VAL A 154 -7.31 6.93 7.05
CA VAL A 154 -7.82 7.45 5.78
C VAL A 154 -9.26 6.99 5.61
N ARG A 155 -10.18 7.93 5.41
CA ARG A 155 -11.60 7.70 5.15
C ARG A 155 -11.83 7.58 3.64
N LEU A 156 -12.18 6.39 3.15
CA LEU A 156 -12.45 6.12 1.73
C LEU A 156 -13.93 5.89 1.50
N SER A 157 -14.49 6.58 0.50
CA SER A 157 -15.86 6.33 0.07
C SER A 157 -15.96 5.05 -0.78
N TYR A 158 -17.15 4.48 -0.89
CA TYR A 158 -17.45 3.41 -1.86
C TYR A 158 -17.04 3.81 -3.28
N GLN A 159 -17.34 5.03 -3.68
CA GLN A 159 -16.94 5.57 -4.98
C GLN A 159 -15.42 5.58 -5.16
N ALA A 160 -14.66 5.98 -4.13
CA ALA A 160 -13.22 6.05 -4.20
C ALA A 160 -12.60 4.66 -4.44
N ILE A 161 -13.10 3.64 -3.75
CA ILE A 161 -12.62 2.26 -3.87
C ILE A 161 -12.95 1.69 -5.26
N ASP A 162 -14.19 1.86 -5.72
CA ASP A 162 -14.65 1.31 -6.99
C ASP A 162 -13.99 2.00 -8.19
N SER A 163 -13.95 3.34 -8.18
CA SER A 163 -13.33 4.11 -9.28
C SER A 163 -11.84 3.79 -9.44
N ASN A 164 -11.10 3.63 -8.33
CA ASN A 164 -9.70 3.23 -8.37
C ASN A 164 -9.54 1.83 -8.95
N SER A 165 -10.37 0.88 -8.52
CA SER A 165 -10.34 -0.50 -9.02
C SER A 165 -10.60 -0.55 -10.53
N ARG A 166 -11.60 0.19 -11.03
CA ARG A 166 -11.90 0.30 -12.47
C ARG A 166 -10.78 0.97 -13.26
N ALA A 167 -10.18 2.04 -12.73
CA ALA A 167 -9.05 2.69 -13.37
C ALA A 167 -7.87 1.71 -13.51
N ILE A 168 -7.59 0.88 -12.48
CA ILE A 168 -6.55 -0.16 -12.53
C ILE A 168 -6.89 -1.20 -13.60
N VAL A 169 -8.12 -1.69 -13.64
CA VAL A 169 -8.57 -2.63 -14.69
C VAL A 169 -8.30 -2.07 -16.08
N GLN A 170 -8.62 -0.80 -16.29
CA GLN A 170 -8.49 -0.15 -17.60
C GLN A 170 -7.03 -0.02 -18.03
N TYR A 171 -6.13 0.54 -17.19
CA TYR A 171 -4.76 0.79 -17.66
C TYR A 171 -3.86 -0.45 -17.64
N LEU A 172 -4.13 -1.44 -16.77
CA LEU A 172 -3.47 -2.73 -16.80
C LEU A 172 -4.10 -3.70 -17.83
N ARG A 173 -5.24 -3.31 -18.40
CA ARG A 173 -6.02 -4.14 -19.34
C ARG A 173 -6.34 -5.51 -18.75
N LEU A 174 -6.75 -5.50 -17.45
CA LEU A 174 -7.14 -6.71 -16.77
C LEU A 174 -8.43 -7.29 -17.38
N ASN A 175 -8.48 -8.59 -17.48
CA ASN A 175 -9.64 -9.33 -17.94
C ASN A 175 -9.86 -10.59 -17.09
N GLU A 176 -10.89 -11.32 -17.39
CA GLU A 176 -11.30 -12.50 -16.64
C GLU A 176 -10.33 -13.69 -16.69
N GLU A 177 -9.37 -13.70 -17.60
CA GLU A 177 -8.33 -14.74 -17.69
C GLU A 177 -7.13 -14.44 -16.79
N ASP A 178 -7.09 -13.21 -16.22
CA ASP A 178 -5.99 -12.82 -15.36
C ASP A 178 -6.05 -13.50 -13.98
N ARG A 179 -4.87 -13.72 -13.42
CA ARG A 179 -4.71 -14.30 -12.09
C ARG A 179 -3.53 -13.67 -11.36
N ALA A 180 -3.84 -13.00 -10.27
CA ALA A 180 -2.82 -12.49 -9.36
C ALA A 180 -2.43 -13.54 -8.31
N ILE A 181 -1.29 -13.31 -7.66
CA ILE A 181 -0.88 -13.98 -6.43
C ILE A 181 -0.62 -12.94 -5.34
N SER A 182 -1.06 -13.19 -4.11
CA SER A 182 -0.91 -12.25 -3.00
C SER A 182 0.54 -12.21 -2.50
N THR A 183 1.31 -11.24 -2.95
CA THR A 183 2.69 -10.97 -2.51
C THR A 183 2.74 -9.90 -1.41
N LEU A 184 1.65 -9.17 -1.24
CA LEU A 184 1.51 -8.04 -0.33
C LEU A 184 0.40 -8.30 0.68
N GLU A 185 0.51 -7.69 1.87
CA GLU A 185 -0.58 -7.73 2.85
C GLU A 185 -1.86 -7.12 2.25
N LEU A 186 -2.99 -7.80 2.43
CA LEU A 186 -4.28 -7.33 1.93
C LEU A 186 -4.80 -6.11 2.70
N SER A 187 -4.31 -5.88 3.93
CA SER A 187 -4.56 -4.66 4.72
C SER A 187 -3.75 -3.45 4.23
N TYR A 188 -2.75 -3.66 3.41
CA TYR A 188 -2.00 -2.59 2.75
C TYR A 188 -2.74 -2.14 1.49
N SER A 189 -2.90 -0.83 1.33
CA SER A 189 -3.69 -0.25 0.21
C SER A 189 -3.27 -0.78 -1.18
N PHE A 190 -1.97 -1.07 -1.40
CA PHE A 190 -1.51 -1.70 -2.64
C PHE A 190 -1.98 -3.14 -2.77
N GLY A 191 -1.82 -3.97 -1.74
CA GLY A 191 -2.31 -5.36 -1.75
C GLY A 191 -3.82 -5.44 -1.92
N MET A 192 -4.56 -4.62 -1.16
CA MET A 192 -6.01 -4.46 -1.31
C MET A 192 -6.40 -4.11 -2.76
N SER A 193 -5.69 -3.16 -3.39
CA SER A 193 -6.02 -2.73 -4.75
C SER A 193 -5.80 -3.82 -5.81
N ILE A 194 -4.87 -4.76 -5.57
CA ILE A 194 -4.69 -5.95 -6.43
C ILE A 194 -5.91 -6.86 -6.33
N LEU A 195 -6.34 -7.18 -5.10
CA LEU A 195 -7.55 -7.97 -4.87
C LEU A 195 -8.76 -7.32 -5.55
N ASN A 196 -9.03 -6.06 -5.23
CA ASN A 196 -10.20 -5.34 -5.72
C ASN A 196 -10.24 -5.22 -7.26
N SER A 197 -9.10 -4.91 -7.89
CA SER A 197 -9.03 -4.75 -9.35
C SER A 197 -9.17 -6.09 -10.09
N HIS A 198 -8.61 -7.19 -9.56
CA HIS A 198 -8.81 -8.50 -10.18
C HIS A 198 -10.26 -8.97 -10.03
N LEU A 199 -10.89 -8.78 -8.86
CA LEU A 199 -12.31 -9.05 -8.70
C LEU A 199 -13.18 -8.17 -9.61
N ALA A 200 -12.82 -6.88 -9.80
CA ALA A 200 -13.52 -5.99 -10.71
C ALA A 200 -13.45 -6.43 -12.18
N ALA A 201 -12.36 -7.10 -12.55
CA ALA A 201 -12.16 -7.65 -13.91
C ALA A 201 -12.81 -9.02 -14.13
N GLY A 202 -13.40 -9.65 -13.12
CA GLY A 202 -13.85 -11.04 -13.18
C GLY A 202 -12.70 -12.05 -13.15
N ALA A 203 -11.51 -11.61 -12.80
CA ALA A 203 -10.27 -12.36 -12.68
C ALA A 203 -10.15 -13.08 -11.33
N SER A 204 -9.05 -13.77 -11.07
CA SER A 204 -8.86 -14.54 -9.85
C SER A 204 -7.62 -14.12 -9.06
N VAL A 205 -7.60 -14.44 -7.75
CA VAL A 205 -6.47 -14.18 -6.87
C VAL A 205 -6.08 -15.45 -6.10
N VAL A 206 -4.80 -15.80 -6.16
CA VAL A 206 -4.20 -16.85 -5.34
C VAL A 206 -3.79 -16.24 -4.00
N LEU A 207 -4.34 -16.76 -2.92
CA LEU A 207 -4.02 -16.35 -1.55
C LEU A 207 -2.92 -17.25 -1.00
N THR A 208 -1.81 -16.64 -0.56
CA THR A 208 -0.66 -17.36 0.00
C THR A 208 0.10 -16.51 1.01
N ASP A 209 0.62 -17.15 2.03
CA ASP A 209 1.56 -16.57 2.99
C ASP A 209 3.03 -16.87 2.64
N GLN A 210 3.25 -17.63 1.56
CA GLN A 210 4.59 -17.96 1.07
C GLN A 210 5.32 -16.70 0.57
N THR A 211 6.61 -16.66 0.80
CA THR A 211 7.46 -15.54 0.39
C THR A 211 8.08 -15.78 -0.99
N LEU A 212 8.44 -14.71 -1.70
CA LEU A 212 9.14 -14.76 -2.99
C LEU A 212 10.47 -15.54 -2.96
N LEU A 213 11.05 -15.80 -1.79
CA LEU A 213 12.28 -16.55 -1.62
C LEU A 213 12.03 -18.05 -1.42
N SER A 214 10.78 -18.46 -1.09
CA SER A 214 10.46 -19.86 -0.87
C SER A 214 10.28 -20.60 -2.21
N ARG A 215 10.61 -21.89 -2.22
CA ARG A 215 10.37 -22.78 -3.36
C ARG A 215 8.88 -22.97 -3.58
N ASP A 216 8.14 -23.15 -2.48
CA ASP A 216 6.70 -23.43 -2.49
C ASP A 216 5.89 -22.29 -3.13
N PHE A 217 6.33 -21.03 -2.95
CA PHE A 217 5.75 -19.89 -3.65
C PHE A 217 5.80 -20.07 -5.18
N TRP A 218 6.95 -20.45 -5.71
CA TRP A 218 7.14 -20.58 -7.17
C TRP A 218 6.43 -21.80 -7.72
N GLU A 219 6.38 -22.90 -6.99
CA GLU A 219 5.61 -24.10 -7.36
C GLU A 219 4.11 -23.77 -7.41
N LEU A 220 3.59 -23.05 -6.41
CA LEU A 220 2.21 -22.58 -6.37
C LEU A 220 1.92 -21.63 -7.54
N ALA A 221 2.80 -20.65 -7.77
CA ALA A 221 2.66 -19.66 -8.84
C ALA A 221 2.60 -20.33 -10.23
N GLN A 222 3.47 -21.31 -10.49
CA GLN A 222 3.47 -22.09 -11.75
C GLN A 222 2.20 -22.94 -11.88
N LYS A 223 1.86 -23.73 -10.84
CA LYS A 223 0.69 -24.60 -10.82
C LYS A 223 -0.61 -23.82 -11.02
N SER A 224 -0.66 -22.62 -10.45
CA SER A 224 -1.83 -21.75 -10.57
C SER A 224 -1.86 -20.92 -11.85
N HIS A 225 -0.85 -21.02 -12.72
CA HIS A 225 -0.76 -20.24 -13.95
C HIS A 225 -1.00 -18.74 -13.73
N ILE A 226 -0.29 -18.12 -12.76
CA ILE A 226 -0.45 -16.69 -12.50
C ILE A 226 -0.06 -15.86 -13.72
N THR A 227 -0.81 -14.78 -13.97
CA THR A 227 -0.57 -13.84 -15.08
C THR A 227 0.00 -12.52 -14.60
N SER A 228 -0.16 -12.19 -13.32
CA SER A 228 0.32 -10.93 -12.74
C SER A 228 1.07 -11.14 -11.43
N LEU A 229 2.21 -10.43 -11.30
CA LEU A 229 3.04 -10.41 -10.12
C LEU A 229 3.32 -8.97 -9.71
N SER A 230 2.94 -8.62 -8.50
CA SER A 230 3.04 -7.25 -7.97
C SER A 230 4.06 -7.18 -6.84
N GLY A 231 4.75 -6.05 -6.70
CA GLY A 231 5.71 -5.90 -5.61
C GLY A 231 6.12 -4.47 -5.30
N VAL A 232 6.64 -4.30 -4.09
CA VAL A 232 7.34 -3.09 -3.63
C VAL A 232 8.84 -3.20 -3.98
N PRO A 233 9.64 -2.11 -3.91
CA PRO A 233 11.06 -2.14 -4.29
C PRO A 233 11.88 -3.25 -3.64
N SER A 234 11.68 -3.55 -2.35
CA SER A 234 12.38 -4.65 -1.65
C SER A 234 12.04 -6.01 -2.25
N GLN A 235 10.79 -6.22 -2.67
CA GLN A 235 10.38 -7.46 -3.33
C GLN A 235 10.97 -7.58 -4.74
N PHE A 236 11.16 -6.49 -5.47
CA PHE A 236 11.89 -6.50 -6.74
C PHE A 236 13.37 -6.88 -6.55
N ALA A 237 14.01 -6.43 -5.47
CA ALA A 237 15.34 -6.92 -5.10
C ALA A 237 15.35 -8.43 -4.79
N MET A 238 14.30 -8.95 -4.14
CA MET A 238 14.12 -10.39 -3.92
C MET A 238 13.90 -11.16 -5.23
N LEU A 239 13.05 -10.64 -6.14
CA LEU A 239 12.78 -11.22 -7.46
C LEU A 239 14.06 -11.34 -8.30
N ARG A 240 14.93 -10.31 -8.26
CA ARG A 240 16.27 -10.37 -8.89
C ARG A 240 17.10 -11.52 -8.34
N ARG A 241 17.17 -11.67 -7.01
CA ARG A 241 17.91 -12.77 -6.35
C ARG A 241 17.30 -14.14 -6.67
N ALA A 242 15.98 -14.23 -6.70
CA ALA A 242 15.25 -15.45 -7.02
C ALA A 242 15.43 -15.90 -8.48
N GLY A 243 15.86 -15.00 -9.37
CA GLY A 243 16.08 -15.28 -10.79
C GLY A 243 14.78 -15.58 -11.53
N LEU A 244 13.87 -14.60 -11.61
CA LEU A 244 12.52 -14.74 -12.17
C LEU A 244 12.53 -15.45 -13.56
N GLU A 245 13.48 -15.12 -14.42
CA GLU A 245 13.61 -15.71 -15.76
C GLU A 245 13.76 -17.26 -15.71
N ARG A 246 14.49 -17.76 -14.70
CA ARG A 246 14.74 -19.20 -14.53
C ARG A 246 13.54 -19.95 -13.97
N ARG A 247 12.50 -19.24 -13.53
CA ARG A 247 11.31 -19.82 -12.91
C ARG A 247 10.30 -20.38 -13.90
N GLY A 248 10.51 -20.17 -15.22
CA GLY A 248 9.65 -20.75 -16.25
C GLY A 248 8.18 -20.27 -16.16
N MET A 249 7.96 -19.01 -15.82
CA MET A 249 6.62 -18.42 -15.63
C MET A 249 6.01 -18.03 -16.98
N SER A 250 5.71 -19.01 -17.84
CA SER A 250 5.21 -18.78 -19.21
C SER A 250 3.84 -18.10 -19.29
N SER A 251 3.05 -18.18 -18.22
CA SER A 251 1.75 -17.51 -18.11
C SER A 251 1.85 -16.05 -17.67
N LEU A 252 3.02 -15.59 -17.23
CA LEU A 252 3.18 -14.25 -16.65
C LEU A 252 3.03 -13.18 -17.76
N ARG A 253 2.01 -12.35 -17.64
CA ARG A 253 1.66 -11.30 -18.59
C ARG A 253 2.14 -9.93 -18.13
N MET A 254 2.21 -9.71 -16.81
CA MET A 254 2.62 -8.42 -16.28
C MET A 254 3.36 -8.51 -14.94
N LEU A 255 4.30 -7.58 -14.79
CA LEU A 255 4.93 -7.20 -13.52
C LEU A 255 4.45 -5.80 -13.14
N THR A 256 4.08 -5.58 -11.88
CA THR A 256 3.65 -4.26 -11.43
C THR A 256 4.41 -3.83 -10.17
N GLN A 257 4.95 -2.62 -10.18
CA GLN A 257 5.72 -2.03 -9.10
C GLN A 257 5.06 -0.76 -8.59
N ALA A 258 4.92 -0.65 -7.28
CA ALA A 258 4.49 0.57 -6.58
C ALA A 258 4.99 0.58 -5.12
N GLY A 259 4.52 1.54 -4.32
CA GLY A 259 4.76 1.56 -2.87
C GLY A 259 6.12 2.09 -2.45
N GLY A 260 6.96 2.53 -3.36
CA GLY A 260 8.25 3.15 -3.13
C GLY A 260 8.97 3.42 -4.44
N ASN A 261 10.07 4.18 -4.37
CA ASN A 261 10.89 4.44 -5.54
C ASN A 261 11.79 3.23 -5.83
N LEU A 262 11.60 2.60 -6.98
CA LEU A 262 12.53 1.60 -7.51
C LEU A 262 13.67 2.34 -8.22
N SER A 263 14.92 1.98 -7.95
CA SER A 263 16.07 2.62 -8.58
C SER A 263 16.04 2.47 -10.11
N GLU A 264 16.54 3.47 -10.83
CA GLU A 264 16.53 3.42 -12.30
C GLU A 264 17.31 2.23 -12.88
N PRO A 265 18.48 1.83 -12.33
CA PRO A 265 19.15 0.62 -12.77
C PRO A 265 18.28 -0.63 -12.65
N LEU A 266 17.55 -0.78 -11.55
CA LEU A 266 16.68 -1.93 -11.33
C LEU A 266 15.42 -1.87 -12.21
N LYS A 267 14.85 -0.69 -12.46
CA LYS A 267 13.78 -0.50 -13.45
C LYS A 267 14.22 -0.95 -14.84
N ARG A 268 15.43 -0.56 -15.28
CA ARG A 268 16.02 -0.94 -16.58
C ARG A 268 16.25 -2.45 -16.67
N GLU A 269 16.79 -3.04 -15.61
CA GLU A 269 16.99 -4.50 -15.52
C GLU A 269 15.67 -5.25 -15.70
N PHE A 270 14.63 -4.86 -14.94
CA PHE A 270 13.32 -5.51 -15.02
C PHE A 270 12.58 -5.20 -16.34
N LYS A 271 12.78 -4.03 -16.95
CA LYS A 271 12.25 -3.74 -18.28
C LYS A 271 12.87 -4.67 -19.32
N THR A 272 14.21 -4.80 -19.32
CA THR A 272 14.92 -5.72 -20.22
C THR A 272 14.49 -7.18 -20.00
N LEU A 273 14.33 -7.59 -18.72
CA LEU A 273 13.85 -8.92 -18.37
C LEU A 273 12.43 -9.16 -18.90
N SER A 274 11.51 -8.22 -18.65
CA SER A 274 10.11 -8.35 -19.05
C SER A 274 9.96 -8.43 -20.58
N ASP A 275 10.73 -7.66 -21.33
CA ASP A 275 10.76 -7.76 -22.80
C ASP A 275 11.22 -9.14 -23.27
N ARG A 276 12.23 -9.71 -22.59
CA ARG A 276 12.79 -11.03 -22.94
C ARG A 276 11.81 -12.17 -22.67
N ILE A 277 11.07 -12.09 -21.55
CA ILE A 277 10.08 -13.13 -21.19
C ILE A 277 8.68 -12.85 -21.75
N GLY A 278 8.50 -11.76 -22.50
CA GLY A 278 7.23 -11.43 -23.16
C GLY A 278 6.15 -10.89 -22.21
N CYS A 279 6.51 -10.26 -21.09
CA CYS A 279 5.55 -9.64 -20.17
C CYS A 279 5.70 -8.11 -20.14
N GLU A 280 4.69 -7.40 -19.67
CA GLU A 280 4.71 -5.95 -19.49
C GLU A 280 5.19 -5.56 -18.10
N PHE A 281 5.99 -4.51 -17.98
CA PHE A 281 6.43 -3.97 -16.70
C PHE A 281 5.85 -2.58 -16.47
N TYR A 282 5.02 -2.46 -15.42
CA TYR A 282 4.37 -1.22 -14.99
C TYR A 282 5.04 -0.65 -13.74
N CYS A 283 5.57 0.57 -13.84
CA CYS A 283 5.95 1.37 -12.67
C CYS A 283 4.82 2.33 -12.36
N MET A 284 4.36 2.32 -11.10
CA MET A 284 3.18 3.06 -10.66
C MET A 284 3.48 3.90 -9.42
N TYR A 285 2.71 4.97 -9.26
CA TYR A 285 2.78 5.83 -8.09
C TYR A 285 1.39 5.98 -7.46
N GLY A 286 1.37 6.17 -6.14
CA GLY A 286 0.16 6.42 -5.40
C GLY A 286 0.35 6.51 -3.90
N GLN A 287 -0.75 6.81 -3.22
CA GLN A 287 -0.84 6.98 -1.77
C GLN A 287 -2.14 6.37 -1.28
N THR A 288 -2.19 5.97 -0.01
CA THR A 288 -3.41 5.44 0.61
C THR A 288 -4.57 6.43 0.48
N GLU A 289 -4.29 7.73 0.54
CA GLU A 289 -5.20 8.86 0.38
C GLU A 289 -5.87 8.95 -1.00
N ALA A 290 -5.41 8.12 -1.96
CA ALA A 290 -6.01 8.02 -3.31
C ALA A 290 -6.44 6.58 -3.67
N ALA A 291 -6.69 5.70 -2.72
CA ALA A 291 -7.30 4.36 -2.77
C ALA A 291 -6.63 3.26 -3.65
N PRO A 292 -5.34 3.13 -3.93
CA PRO A 292 -4.23 4.05 -3.70
C PRO A 292 -3.60 4.62 -4.98
N ARG A 293 -4.08 4.33 -6.21
CA ARG A 293 -3.38 4.68 -7.44
C ARG A 293 -3.63 6.11 -7.87
N ILE A 294 -2.53 6.77 -8.29
CA ILE A 294 -2.53 8.14 -8.80
C ILE A 294 -2.03 8.15 -10.25
N SER A 295 -0.91 7.47 -10.52
CA SER A 295 -0.30 7.48 -11.85
C SER A 295 0.44 6.19 -12.17
N TYR A 296 0.77 6.02 -13.45
CA TYR A 296 1.56 4.89 -13.96
C TYR A 296 2.38 5.33 -15.17
N VAL A 297 3.49 4.65 -15.40
CA VAL A 297 4.27 4.78 -16.64
C VAL A 297 3.79 3.70 -17.60
N PRO A 298 3.27 4.05 -18.79
CA PRO A 298 2.92 3.06 -19.79
C PRO A 298 4.15 2.20 -20.17
N PRO A 299 4.06 0.86 -20.23
CA PRO A 299 5.22 -0.01 -20.47
C PRO A 299 6.04 0.34 -21.72
N ALA A 300 5.38 0.76 -22.79
CA ALA A 300 6.03 1.19 -24.05
C ALA A 300 6.85 2.49 -23.91
N ARG A 301 6.64 3.25 -22.84
CA ARG A 301 7.33 4.52 -22.58
C ARG A 301 8.37 4.38 -21.47
N LEU A 302 8.45 3.23 -20.79
CA LEU A 302 9.26 3.07 -19.57
C LEU A 302 10.74 3.35 -19.81
N ASP A 303 11.32 2.88 -20.92
CA ASP A 303 12.74 3.11 -21.22
C ASP A 303 13.09 4.60 -21.38
N ALA A 304 12.20 5.36 -22.00
CA ALA A 304 12.38 6.80 -22.18
C ALA A 304 12.03 7.60 -20.91
N LYS A 305 11.31 7.01 -19.95
CA LYS A 305 10.72 7.69 -18.79
C LYS A 305 11.05 7.00 -17.45
N LEU A 306 12.21 6.40 -17.31
CA LEU A 306 12.63 5.59 -16.13
C LEU A 306 12.51 6.31 -14.80
N GLY A 307 12.82 7.62 -14.74
CA GLY A 307 12.71 8.43 -13.51
C GLY A 307 11.31 8.98 -13.25
N SER A 308 10.36 8.76 -14.17
CA SER A 308 9.00 9.31 -14.08
C SER A 308 8.10 8.47 -13.18
N ILE A 309 7.09 9.13 -12.58
CA ILE A 309 5.89 8.50 -12.00
C ILE A 309 4.79 8.33 -13.05
N GLY A 310 5.00 8.80 -14.28
CA GLY A 310 4.10 8.62 -15.41
C GLY A 310 3.05 9.69 -15.56
N VAL A 311 1.88 9.25 -16.01
CA VAL A 311 0.68 10.06 -16.26
C VAL A 311 -0.44 9.61 -15.32
N ALA A 312 -1.44 10.48 -15.11
CA ALA A 312 -2.58 10.14 -14.24
C ALA A 312 -3.31 8.88 -14.71
N ILE A 313 -3.86 8.13 -13.76
CA ILE A 313 -4.76 7.01 -14.07
C ILE A 313 -6.04 7.50 -14.76
N PRO A 314 -6.77 6.64 -15.49
CA PRO A 314 -8.06 6.98 -16.07
C PRO A 314 -9.04 7.57 -15.04
N GLY A 315 -9.70 8.66 -15.39
CA GLY A 315 -10.62 9.38 -14.51
C GLY A 315 -9.95 10.34 -13.52
N GLY A 316 -8.61 10.39 -13.48
CA GLY A 316 -7.84 11.33 -12.67
C GLY A 316 -7.09 12.37 -13.51
N SER A 317 -6.56 13.37 -12.83
CA SER A 317 -5.64 14.36 -13.41
C SER A 317 -4.55 14.74 -12.41
N LEU A 318 -3.38 15.09 -12.95
CA LEU A 318 -2.22 15.57 -12.20
C LEU A 318 -1.89 16.99 -12.62
N ASP A 319 -1.53 17.81 -11.65
CA ASP A 319 -1.06 19.18 -11.84
C ASP A 319 0.04 19.52 -10.82
N LEU A 320 0.65 20.69 -10.98
CA LEU A 320 1.66 21.21 -10.05
C LEU A 320 1.16 22.53 -9.49
N ASP A 321 1.28 22.71 -8.18
CA ASP A 321 1.08 23.99 -7.53
C ASP A 321 2.09 24.99 -8.07
N THR A 322 1.64 26.14 -8.51
CA THR A 322 2.45 27.15 -9.20
C THR A 322 3.52 27.80 -8.29
N THR A 323 3.32 27.73 -6.98
CA THR A 323 4.22 28.36 -5.99
C THR A 323 5.19 27.35 -5.38
N THR A 324 4.70 26.16 -5.05
CA THR A 324 5.47 25.14 -4.30
C THR A 324 5.96 24.00 -5.17
N SER A 325 5.46 23.88 -6.40
CA SER A 325 5.64 22.72 -7.27
C SER A 325 5.12 21.41 -6.63
N GLU A 326 4.23 21.50 -5.64
CA GLU A 326 3.59 20.35 -5.05
C GLU A 326 2.71 19.64 -6.07
N LEU A 327 2.82 18.32 -6.13
CA LEU A 327 1.96 17.49 -6.97
C LEU A 327 0.54 17.48 -6.41
N ILE A 328 -0.41 17.93 -7.23
CA ILE A 328 -1.84 17.95 -6.92
C ILE A 328 -2.52 16.88 -7.78
N TYR A 329 -3.20 15.96 -7.13
CA TYR A 329 -4.03 14.97 -7.80
C TYR A 329 -5.51 15.31 -7.66
N ARG A 330 -6.27 15.15 -8.74
CA ARG A 330 -7.73 15.28 -8.75
C ARG A 330 -8.34 14.01 -9.31
N GLY A 331 -9.30 13.43 -8.60
CA GLY A 331 -9.96 12.20 -9.05
C GLY A 331 -11.03 11.71 -8.09
N PRO A 332 -11.95 10.86 -8.57
CA PRO A 332 -13.04 10.30 -7.77
C PRO A 332 -12.54 9.30 -6.69
N ASN A 333 -11.29 8.88 -6.76
CA ASN A 333 -10.65 7.95 -5.83
C ASN A 333 -9.90 8.66 -4.67
N VAL A 334 -10.00 9.99 -4.57
CA VAL A 334 -9.45 10.74 -3.42
C VAL A 334 -10.28 10.44 -2.17
N MET A 335 -9.60 10.35 -1.04
CA MET A 335 -10.21 10.14 0.28
C MET A 335 -11.20 11.26 0.64
N LEU A 336 -12.07 10.98 1.62
CA LEU A 336 -12.96 12.00 2.22
C LEU A 336 -12.21 12.93 3.20
N GLY A 337 -11.09 12.50 3.74
CA GLY A 337 -10.29 13.16 4.76
C GLY A 337 -9.70 12.15 5.73
N TYR A 338 -9.06 12.63 6.78
CA TYR A 338 -8.54 11.79 7.86
C TYR A 338 -9.55 11.66 9.00
N ALA A 339 -9.39 10.61 9.78
CA ALA A 339 -10.01 10.46 11.09
C ALA A 339 -8.92 10.26 12.15
N GLU A 340 -8.99 10.95 13.26
CA GLU A 340 -8.11 10.81 14.42
C GLU A 340 -8.80 10.10 15.58
N ASN A 341 -10.13 10.04 15.56
CA ASN A 341 -10.99 9.39 16.55
C ASN A 341 -12.33 8.98 15.93
N ARG A 342 -13.21 8.36 16.74
CA ARG A 342 -14.54 7.89 16.29
C ARG A 342 -15.43 9.02 15.76
N ALA A 343 -15.39 10.22 16.35
CA ALA A 343 -16.26 11.32 15.95
C ALA A 343 -15.98 11.81 14.51
N ASP A 344 -14.72 11.74 14.07
CA ASP A 344 -14.32 12.15 12.73
C ASP A 344 -14.92 11.26 11.62
N LEU A 345 -15.41 10.06 11.97
CA LEU A 345 -16.05 9.15 11.00
C LEU A 345 -17.40 9.64 10.51
N ALA A 346 -18.02 10.59 11.22
CA ALA A 346 -19.23 11.29 10.80
C ALA A 346 -18.95 12.55 9.97
N GLY A 347 -17.67 12.90 9.77
CA GLY A 347 -17.25 14.10 9.04
C GLY A 347 -17.60 14.07 7.56
N ASP A 348 -17.79 15.27 7.00
CA ASP A 348 -18.04 15.49 5.58
C ASP A 348 -16.83 15.13 4.69
N ASP A 349 -17.01 15.23 3.37
CA ASP A 349 -15.91 15.19 2.41
C ASP A 349 -15.12 16.50 2.46
N GLU A 350 -14.01 16.47 3.15
CA GLU A 350 -13.10 17.62 3.30
C GLU A 350 -12.25 17.83 2.05
N MET A 351 -11.95 16.76 1.31
CA MET A 351 -11.01 16.78 0.18
C MET A 351 -11.68 17.16 -1.14
N ARG A 352 -12.96 16.85 -1.30
CA ARG A 352 -13.75 17.18 -2.51
C ARG A 352 -13.06 16.75 -3.80
N GLY A 353 -12.48 15.54 -3.79
CA GLY A 353 -11.77 14.97 -4.93
C GLY A 353 -10.42 15.61 -5.25
N VAL A 354 -9.84 16.42 -4.37
CA VAL A 354 -8.53 17.09 -4.57
C VAL A 354 -7.56 16.65 -3.49
N LEU A 355 -6.45 16.03 -3.89
CA LEU A 355 -5.40 15.60 -3.00
C LEU A 355 -4.13 16.42 -3.23
N ARG A 356 -3.72 17.17 -2.22
CA ARG A 356 -2.37 17.71 -2.10
C ARG A 356 -1.47 16.60 -1.56
N THR A 357 -0.58 16.08 -2.43
CA THR A 357 0.14 14.84 -2.12
C THR A 357 1.25 15.01 -1.10
N GLY A 358 1.71 16.24 -0.88
CA GLY A 358 2.91 16.54 -0.10
C GLY A 358 4.21 16.19 -0.85
N ASP A 359 4.13 15.61 -2.04
CA ASP A 359 5.28 15.35 -2.90
C ASP A 359 5.50 16.54 -3.85
N ILE A 360 6.75 16.91 -4.10
CA ILE A 360 7.13 17.97 -5.04
C ILE A 360 7.58 17.31 -6.33
N GLY A 361 7.25 17.94 -7.45
CA GLY A 361 7.59 17.39 -8.75
C GLY A 361 7.80 18.43 -9.84
N ARG A 362 8.09 17.90 -11.01
CA ARG A 362 8.11 18.63 -12.27
C ARG A 362 7.37 17.84 -13.34
N ARG A 363 6.93 18.51 -14.39
CA ARG A 363 6.32 17.93 -15.58
C ARG A 363 7.25 18.17 -16.78
N ASP A 364 7.40 17.18 -17.66
CA ASP A 364 8.11 17.37 -18.93
C ASP A 364 7.14 17.83 -20.03
N GLU A 365 7.70 18.14 -21.20
CA GLU A 365 6.96 18.64 -22.38
C GLU A 365 5.95 17.59 -22.93
N GLU A 366 6.18 16.30 -22.67
CA GLU A 366 5.29 15.22 -23.07
C GLU A 366 4.21 14.91 -22.02
N GLY A 367 4.17 15.67 -20.90
CA GLY A 367 3.15 15.53 -19.87
C GLY A 367 3.44 14.50 -18.78
N PHE A 368 4.66 13.95 -18.75
CA PHE A 368 5.07 13.00 -17.69
C PHE A 368 5.55 13.75 -16.45
N PHE A 369 5.16 13.24 -15.29
CA PHE A 369 5.52 13.82 -13.99
C PHE A 369 6.71 13.09 -13.36
N TYR A 370 7.54 13.84 -12.65
CA TYR A 370 8.73 13.36 -11.94
C TYR A 370 8.70 13.91 -10.53
N LEU A 371 8.93 13.05 -9.53
CA LEU A 371 9.09 13.51 -8.16
C LEU A 371 10.51 14.06 -7.96
N THR A 372 10.61 15.20 -7.27
CA THR A 372 11.87 15.86 -6.91
C THR A 372 12.05 15.96 -5.40
N GLY A 373 11.05 15.60 -4.59
CA GLY A 373 11.15 15.57 -3.13
C GLY A 373 9.81 15.64 -2.41
N ARG A 374 9.87 15.95 -1.10
CA ARG A 374 8.69 16.10 -0.25
C ARG A 374 8.66 17.43 0.47
N LEU A 375 7.47 18.04 0.57
CA LEU A 375 7.29 19.34 1.25
C LEU A 375 7.75 19.34 2.71
N LYS A 376 7.60 18.21 3.42
CA LYS A 376 7.96 18.07 4.84
C LYS A 376 9.39 17.58 5.09
N ARG A 377 10.18 17.33 4.05
CA ARG A 377 11.57 16.83 4.16
C ARG A 377 12.62 17.86 3.70
N PHE A 378 12.37 19.14 4.02
CA PHE A 378 13.34 20.20 3.85
C PHE A 378 13.90 20.65 5.19
N ILE A 379 15.18 20.93 5.20
CA ILE A 379 15.88 21.59 6.30
C ILE A 379 16.57 22.83 5.75
N LYS A 380 16.94 23.77 6.62
CA LYS A 380 17.80 24.90 6.26
C LYS A 380 19.21 24.60 6.75
N LEU A 381 20.20 24.64 5.86
CA LEU A 381 21.62 24.53 6.18
C LEU A 381 22.31 25.78 5.68
N SER A 382 22.94 26.53 6.57
CA SER A 382 23.60 27.81 6.25
C SER A 382 22.69 28.77 5.46
N GLY A 383 21.38 28.78 5.78
CA GLY A 383 20.38 29.61 5.11
C GLY A 383 19.84 29.05 3.78
N ALA A 384 20.45 28.03 3.22
CA ALA A 384 19.96 27.35 2.02
C ALA A 384 18.90 26.29 2.37
N ARG A 385 17.85 26.19 1.54
CA ARG A 385 16.83 25.13 1.68
C ARG A 385 17.34 23.85 1.03
N VAL A 386 17.56 22.81 1.81
CA VAL A 386 18.06 21.50 1.38
C VAL A 386 16.97 20.46 1.48
N ASN A 387 16.75 19.73 0.40
CA ASN A 387 15.83 18.60 0.34
C ASN A 387 16.55 17.32 0.77
N LEU A 388 16.11 16.70 1.85
CA LEU A 388 16.71 15.47 2.37
C LEU A 388 16.53 14.27 1.42
N ASP A 389 15.43 14.22 0.64
CA ASP A 389 15.21 13.15 -0.34
C ASP A 389 16.21 13.22 -1.50
N ASP A 390 16.56 14.45 -1.96
CA ASP A 390 17.55 14.64 -3.01
C ASP A 390 18.94 14.25 -2.51
N VAL A 391 19.31 14.67 -1.31
CA VAL A 391 20.60 14.32 -0.69
C VAL A 391 20.72 12.82 -0.51
N GLU A 392 19.66 12.18 -0.01
CA GLU A 392 19.61 10.73 0.18
C GLU A 392 19.79 9.99 -1.14
N LYS A 393 19.06 10.41 -2.18
CA LYS A 393 19.16 9.83 -3.51
C LYS A 393 20.55 9.98 -4.11
N LEU A 394 21.12 11.19 -4.04
CA LEU A 394 22.46 11.47 -4.57
C LEU A 394 23.53 10.60 -3.88
N LEU A 395 23.46 10.45 -2.56
CA LEU A 395 24.38 9.61 -1.81
C LEU A 395 24.17 8.11 -2.13
N ALA A 396 22.92 7.65 -2.20
CA ALA A 396 22.62 6.26 -2.52
C ALA A 396 23.12 5.88 -3.94
N ASP A 397 22.89 6.75 -4.93
CA ASP A 397 23.33 6.55 -6.32
C ASP A 397 24.86 6.60 -6.46
N ALA A 398 25.54 7.53 -5.72
CA ALA A 398 26.99 7.70 -5.82
C ALA A 398 27.78 6.55 -5.19
N PHE A 399 27.25 5.97 -4.11
CA PHE A 399 27.96 4.97 -3.31
C PHE A 399 27.36 3.56 -3.38
N ASP A 400 26.30 3.35 -4.14
CA ASP A 400 25.51 2.10 -4.18
C ASP A 400 25.21 1.56 -2.75
N ALA A 401 24.81 2.47 -1.86
CA ALA A 401 24.67 2.20 -0.44
C ALA A 401 23.22 2.38 0.03
N GLN A 402 22.80 1.51 0.95
CA GLN A 402 21.56 1.71 1.70
C GLN A 402 21.81 2.72 2.83
N LEU A 403 21.09 3.83 2.76
CA LEU A 403 21.19 4.90 3.74
C LEU A 403 19.88 5.66 3.90
N GLY A 404 19.77 6.45 4.96
CA GLY A 404 18.68 7.38 5.18
C GLY A 404 19.21 8.75 5.61
N CYS A 405 18.59 9.81 5.11
CA CYS A 405 18.89 11.18 5.53
C CYS A 405 17.78 11.72 6.40
N ILE A 406 18.10 12.23 7.58
CA ILE A 406 17.20 12.94 8.47
C ILE A 406 17.86 14.24 8.94
N GLY A 407 17.10 15.16 9.48
CA GLY A 407 17.71 16.40 9.97
C GLY A 407 16.70 17.42 10.47
N ALA A 408 17.23 18.47 11.02
CA ALA A 408 16.55 19.70 11.37
C ALA A 408 17.39 20.89 10.86
N ASP A 409 16.87 22.10 10.99
CA ASP A 409 17.62 23.28 10.59
C ASP A 409 19.02 23.27 11.21
N GLU A 410 20.02 23.59 10.41
CA GLU A 410 21.47 23.59 10.71
C GLU A 410 22.06 22.21 11.10
N ARG A 411 21.36 21.09 10.82
CA ARG A 411 21.89 19.75 11.07
C ARG A 411 21.35 18.71 10.07
N LEU A 412 22.25 18.10 9.32
CA LEU A 412 21.98 16.93 8.48
C LEU A 412 22.59 15.68 9.13
N SER A 413 21.79 14.62 9.22
CA SER A 413 22.27 13.31 9.68
C SER A 413 22.10 12.28 8.57
N VAL A 414 23.21 11.62 8.22
CA VAL A 414 23.24 10.51 7.26
C VAL A 414 23.43 9.22 8.04
N VAL A 415 22.50 8.30 7.91
CA VAL A 415 22.51 7.00 8.62
C VAL A 415 22.74 5.88 7.63
N LEU A 416 23.80 5.10 7.82
CA LEU A 416 24.17 3.96 6.97
C LEU A 416 24.11 2.64 7.73
N VAL A 417 24.05 1.54 6.97
CA VAL A 417 24.25 0.19 7.54
C VAL A 417 25.74 0.01 7.88
N GLU A 418 26.05 -0.62 9.02
CA GLU A 418 27.45 -0.89 9.48
C GLU A 418 28.29 -1.65 8.44
N SER A 419 27.66 -2.52 7.66
CA SER A 419 28.32 -3.29 6.60
C SER A 419 28.71 -2.45 5.36
N SER A 420 28.31 -1.18 5.30
CA SER A 420 28.68 -0.30 4.19
C SER A 420 30.17 0.01 4.18
N ALA A 421 30.81 -0.20 3.04
CA ALA A 421 32.24 0.13 2.83
C ALA A 421 32.49 1.63 2.65
N VAL A 422 31.44 2.45 2.56
CA VAL A 422 31.53 3.90 2.35
C VAL A 422 32.13 4.58 3.58
N THR A 423 33.16 5.37 3.41
CA THR A 423 33.81 6.10 4.53
C THR A 423 33.10 7.43 4.81
N ASP A 424 33.16 7.86 6.07
CA ASP A 424 32.61 9.15 6.50
C ASP A 424 33.24 10.33 5.76
N VAL A 425 34.56 10.20 5.47
CA VAL A 425 35.29 11.19 4.70
C VAL A 425 34.75 11.32 3.29
N ALA A 426 34.47 10.20 2.62
CA ALA A 426 33.92 10.21 1.26
C ALA A 426 32.53 10.86 1.21
N ILE A 427 31.65 10.57 2.20
CA ILE A 427 30.33 11.19 2.29
C ILE A 427 30.44 12.71 2.49
N ARG A 428 31.25 13.15 3.45
CA ARG A 428 31.42 14.59 3.74
C ARG A 428 32.02 15.34 2.53
N GLU A 429 32.97 14.75 1.84
CA GLU A 429 33.56 15.33 0.66
C GLU A 429 32.58 15.39 -0.51
N PHE A 430 31.79 14.34 -0.70
CA PHE A 430 30.73 14.32 -1.71
C PHE A 430 29.68 15.41 -1.43
N LEU A 431 29.20 15.52 -0.18
CA LEU A 431 28.21 16.52 0.22
C LEU A 431 28.75 17.95 0.04
N ARG A 432 30.03 18.17 0.37
CA ARG A 432 30.69 19.46 0.17
C ARG A 432 30.79 19.82 -1.30
N THR A 433 31.20 18.90 -2.16
CA THR A 433 31.51 19.17 -3.57
C THR A 433 30.30 19.14 -4.49
N ARG A 434 29.28 18.30 -4.18
CA ARG A 434 28.13 18.10 -5.03
C ARG A 434 26.85 18.79 -4.53
N CYS A 435 26.76 19.01 -3.23
CA CYS A 435 25.56 19.57 -2.61
C CYS A 435 25.80 20.92 -1.94
N ASP A 436 27.06 21.43 -1.94
CA ASP A 436 27.49 22.64 -1.25
C ASP A 436 27.12 22.65 0.25
N ILE A 437 27.16 21.46 0.88
CA ILE A 437 26.84 21.28 2.30
C ILE A 437 28.15 21.29 3.12
N TYR A 438 28.23 22.21 4.06
CA TYR A 438 29.41 22.33 4.94
C TYR A 438 29.55 21.07 5.83
N PRO A 439 30.71 20.39 5.82
CA PRO A 439 30.91 19.13 6.56
C PRO A 439 30.65 19.19 8.06
N GLY A 440 30.79 20.37 8.68
CA GLY A 440 30.51 20.59 10.10
C GLY A 440 29.03 20.50 10.49
N LEU A 441 28.12 20.60 9.52
CA LEU A 441 26.66 20.44 9.71
C LEU A 441 26.21 19.00 9.51
N VAL A 442 27.12 18.08 9.15
CA VAL A 442 26.81 16.70 8.80
C VAL A 442 27.23 15.76 9.92
N THR A 443 26.28 15.02 10.47
CA THR A 443 26.51 13.87 11.34
C THR A 443 26.37 12.58 10.52
N ILE A 444 27.27 11.62 10.70
CA ILE A 444 27.20 10.32 10.03
C ILE A 444 27.11 9.25 11.10
N GLU A 445 26.11 8.41 11.01
CA GLU A 445 25.87 7.32 11.94
C GLU A 445 25.81 5.98 11.22
N ARG A 446 26.20 4.93 11.94
CA ARG A 446 26.15 3.54 11.45
C ARG A 446 25.28 2.71 12.34
N ARG A 447 24.44 1.88 11.71
CA ARG A 447 23.52 0.98 12.41
C ARG A 447 23.64 -0.42 11.81
N ARG A 448 23.37 -1.45 12.61
CA ARG A 448 23.35 -2.83 12.10
C ARG A 448 22.35 -2.99 10.96
N GLU A 449 21.21 -2.34 11.08
CA GLU A 449 20.14 -2.32 10.09
C GLU A 449 19.41 -0.96 10.13
N LEU A 450 18.81 -0.59 9.01
CA LEU A 450 17.94 0.57 8.93
C LEU A 450 16.50 0.14 9.26
N PRO A 451 15.72 0.97 9.98
CA PRO A 451 14.33 0.65 10.28
C PRO A 451 13.48 0.76 9.02
N TYR A 452 12.69 -0.29 8.75
CA TYR A 452 11.73 -0.31 7.67
C TYR A 452 10.32 -0.54 8.22
N THR A 453 9.33 0.11 7.60
CA THR A 453 7.92 -0.17 7.86
C THR A 453 7.56 -1.57 7.38
N ALA A 454 6.44 -2.13 7.84
CA ALA A 454 5.91 -3.41 7.36
C ALA A 454 5.76 -3.46 5.82
N ASN A 455 5.61 -2.31 5.18
CA ASN A 455 5.49 -2.16 3.73
C ASN A 455 6.85 -1.97 3.02
N GLY A 456 7.97 -2.20 3.70
CA GLY A 456 9.31 -2.13 3.13
C GLY A 456 9.83 -0.72 2.80
N LYS A 457 9.21 0.33 3.34
CA LYS A 457 9.69 1.72 3.23
C LYS A 457 10.57 2.07 4.43
N LEU A 458 11.60 2.91 4.22
CA LEU A 458 12.41 3.42 5.32
C LEU A 458 11.51 4.18 6.33
N ASP A 459 11.59 3.80 7.60
CA ASP A 459 10.82 4.41 8.69
C ASP A 459 11.59 5.61 9.27
N TYR A 460 11.41 6.78 8.66
CA TYR A 460 12.09 8.01 9.10
C TYR A 460 11.76 8.45 10.52
N PRO A 461 10.51 8.30 11.02
CA PRO A 461 10.21 8.53 12.44
C PRO A 461 11.00 7.62 13.38
N ALA A 462 11.09 6.32 13.05
CA ALA A 462 11.91 5.40 13.83
C ALA A 462 13.39 5.78 13.73
N LEU A 463 13.87 6.14 12.54
CA LEU A 463 15.23 6.59 12.32
C LEU A 463 15.54 7.86 13.15
N THR A 464 14.61 8.81 13.22
CA THR A 464 14.75 10.04 14.02
C THR A 464 14.76 9.74 15.52
N ARG A 465 13.89 8.82 16.01
CA ARG A 465 13.89 8.42 17.43
C ARG A 465 15.16 7.72 17.88
N LEU A 466 15.84 7.03 16.99
CA LEU A 466 17.11 6.36 17.28
C LEU A 466 18.28 7.34 17.42
N MET A 467 18.08 8.64 17.08
CA MET A 467 19.09 9.68 17.11
C MET A 467 18.89 10.71 18.25
N LEU A 468 17.80 10.60 18.97
CA LEU A 468 17.54 11.35 20.20
C LEU A 468 18.00 10.56 21.42
#